data_a034b43a6e021be9cb440325cb6f587e
#
_entry.id   a034b43a6e021be9cb440325cb6f587e
#
_cell.length_a   1.000
_cell.length_b   1.000
_cell.length_c   1.000
_cell.angle_alpha   90.00
_cell.angle_beta   90.00
_cell.angle_gamma   90.00
#
_symmetry.space_group_name_H-M   'P 1'
#
loop_
_entity.id
_entity.type
_entity.pdbx_description
1 polymer ?
#
loop_
_entity_poly.entity_id
_entity_poly.type
_entity_poly.pdbx_seq_one_letter_code
_entity_poly.pdbx_strand_id
1 'polypeptide(L)'
;DETDGPTIDRMLNLNINAVMKNVHSIIPHMKQRGIGDIVITCSVAGHAAIQWEPVYSGSKWAMTCFVQTMRRQLMGNGIRVSQVSPGPVVSALLADWPEERLQKAKDNGALIDPEEVADAVIYMLTRKRNVTIRDMIVLPTNFDI
;
A
#
# COMPACT_ATOMS: atom_id res chain seq x y z
N ASP A 1 11.88 -14.18 13.12
CA ASP A 1 11.97 -15.64 13.07
C ASP A 1 11.06 -16.37 14.09
N GLU A 2 10.31 -15.61 14.89
CA GLU A 2 9.27 -16.21 15.77
C GLU A 2 7.93 -16.43 15.06
N THR A 3 7.84 -16.06 13.78
CA THR A 3 6.61 -16.17 13.00
C THR A 3 6.44 -17.61 12.50
N ASP A 4 5.37 -18.28 12.92
CA ASP A 4 5.05 -19.66 12.50
C ASP A 4 4.50 -19.73 11.06
N GLY A 5 4.53 -20.93 10.46
CA GLY A 5 4.04 -21.17 9.10
C GLY A 5 2.60 -20.71 8.87
N PRO A 6 1.62 -21.05 9.73
CA PRO A 6 0.25 -20.58 9.61
C PRO A 6 0.10 -19.04 9.61
N THR A 7 0.91 -18.34 10.38
CA THR A 7 0.91 -16.87 10.39
C THR A 7 1.50 -16.30 9.11
N ILE A 8 2.56 -16.90 8.57
CA ILE A 8 3.11 -16.56 7.26
C ILE A 8 2.04 -16.73 6.18
N ASP A 9 1.38 -17.89 6.14
CA ASP A 9 0.32 -18.17 5.15
C ASP A 9 -0.83 -17.16 5.23
N ARG A 10 -1.26 -16.82 6.44
CA ARG A 10 -2.32 -15.82 6.65
C ARG A 10 -1.91 -14.45 6.14
N MET A 11 -0.68 -14.01 6.43
CA MET A 11 -0.15 -12.73 5.97
C MET A 11 -0.06 -12.67 4.44
N LEU A 12 0.50 -13.70 3.81
CA LEU A 12 0.62 -13.78 2.36
C LEU A 12 -0.75 -13.87 1.68
N ASN A 13 -1.68 -14.63 2.25
CA ASN A 13 -3.04 -14.72 1.74
C ASN A 13 -3.76 -13.38 1.81
N LEU A 14 -3.60 -12.62 2.89
CA LEU A 14 -4.22 -11.31 3.04
C LEU A 14 -3.54 -10.26 2.14
N ASN A 15 -2.22 -10.13 2.24
CA ASN A 15 -1.48 -9.05 1.60
C ASN A 15 -1.27 -9.26 0.09
N ILE A 16 -1.25 -10.49 -0.39
CA ILE A 16 -0.94 -10.82 -1.78
C ILE A 16 -2.15 -11.46 -2.47
N ASN A 17 -2.56 -12.66 -2.05
CA ASN A 17 -3.55 -13.44 -2.76
C ASN A 17 -4.91 -12.72 -2.87
N ALA A 18 -5.39 -12.14 -1.77
CA ALA A 18 -6.66 -11.42 -1.75
C ALA A 18 -6.61 -10.20 -2.68
N VAL A 19 -5.54 -9.42 -2.63
CA VAL A 19 -5.37 -8.24 -3.48
C VAL A 19 -5.33 -8.63 -4.96
N MET A 20 -4.48 -9.60 -5.34
CA MET A 20 -4.37 -10.04 -6.73
C MET A 20 -5.70 -10.59 -7.27
N LYS A 21 -6.43 -11.38 -6.48
CA LYS A 21 -7.74 -11.92 -6.88
C LYS A 21 -8.78 -10.83 -7.07
N ASN A 22 -8.82 -9.84 -6.17
CA ASN A 22 -9.75 -8.71 -6.29
C ASN A 22 -9.43 -7.86 -7.53
N VAL A 23 -8.15 -7.55 -7.78
CA VAL A 23 -7.75 -6.85 -9.01
C VAL A 23 -8.12 -7.65 -10.25
N HIS A 24 -7.82 -8.95 -10.27
CA HIS A 24 -8.18 -9.82 -11.39
C HIS A 24 -9.69 -9.82 -11.67
N SER A 25 -10.53 -9.85 -10.64
CA SER A 25 -11.98 -9.90 -10.80
C SER A 25 -12.59 -8.63 -11.40
N ILE A 26 -12.01 -7.44 -11.13
CA ILE A 26 -12.56 -6.15 -11.61
C ILE A 26 -12.08 -5.78 -13.02
N ILE A 27 -10.94 -6.30 -13.47
CA ILE A 27 -10.33 -5.95 -14.75
C ILE A 27 -11.26 -6.15 -15.95
N PRO A 28 -12.02 -7.25 -16.11
CA PRO A 28 -12.91 -7.43 -17.24
C PRO A 28 -13.95 -6.31 -17.36
N HIS A 29 -14.52 -5.89 -16.22
CA HIS A 29 -15.48 -4.79 -16.16
C HIS A 29 -14.84 -3.45 -16.57
N MET A 30 -13.64 -3.15 -16.05
CA MET A 30 -12.94 -1.92 -16.41
C MET A 30 -12.53 -1.90 -17.89
N LYS A 31 -12.09 -3.03 -18.45
CA LYS A 31 -11.79 -3.16 -19.88
C LYS A 31 -13.02 -2.93 -20.75
N GLN A 32 -14.16 -3.48 -20.38
CA GLN A 32 -15.43 -3.26 -21.10
C GLN A 32 -15.83 -1.78 -21.12
N ARG A 33 -15.56 -1.05 -20.03
CA ARG A 33 -15.83 0.38 -19.93
C ARG A 33 -14.78 1.26 -20.62
N GLY A 34 -13.60 0.73 -20.92
CA GLY A 34 -12.46 1.50 -21.45
C GLY A 34 -11.88 2.51 -20.47
N ILE A 35 -12.21 2.40 -19.19
CA ILE A 35 -11.76 3.32 -18.12
C ILE A 35 -11.78 2.63 -16.77
N GLY A 36 -10.75 2.91 -15.94
CA GLY A 36 -10.68 2.44 -14.57
C GLY A 36 -9.48 3.04 -13.83
N ASP A 37 -9.59 3.03 -12.52
CA ASP A 37 -8.50 3.39 -11.61
C ASP A 37 -8.39 2.34 -10.51
N ILE A 38 -7.20 1.82 -10.31
CA ILE A 38 -6.86 0.89 -9.24
C ILE A 38 -5.73 1.53 -8.42
N VAL A 39 -6.01 1.77 -7.14
CA VAL A 39 -4.98 2.21 -6.18
C VAL A 39 -4.86 1.14 -5.11
N ILE A 40 -3.65 0.63 -4.93
CA ILE A 40 -3.34 -0.39 -3.93
C ILE A 40 -2.61 0.26 -2.75
N THR A 41 -3.12 0.05 -1.54
CA THR A 41 -2.39 0.44 -0.34
C THR A 41 -1.27 -0.56 -0.10
N CYS A 42 -0.06 -0.11 -0.37
CA CYS A 42 1.17 -0.87 -0.13
C CYS A 42 1.77 -0.52 1.25
N SER A 43 3.01 -0.18 1.29
CA SER A 43 3.76 0.30 2.46
C SER A 43 5.12 0.80 2.01
N VAL A 44 5.76 1.63 2.79
CA VAL A 44 7.18 1.93 2.66
C VAL A 44 8.04 0.66 2.69
N ALA A 45 7.60 -0.38 3.41
CA ALA A 45 8.24 -1.71 3.41
C ALA A 45 8.26 -2.43 2.04
N GLY A 46 7.52 -1.92 1.05
CA GLY A 46 7.62 -2.36 -0.35
C GLY A 46 8.68 -1.59 -1.17
N HIS A 47 9.40 -0.67 -0.56
CA HIS A 47 10.48 0.14 -1.15
C HIS A 47 11.79 0.05 -0.37
N ALA A 48 11.71 -0.18 0.93
CA ALA A 48 12.85 -0.42 1.80
C ALA A 48 12.62 -1.70 2.60
N ALA A 49 13.68 -2.51 2.76
CA ALA A 49 13.59 -3.75 3.52
C ALA A 49 13.62 -3.45 5.03
N ILE A 50 12.56 -3.80 5.73
CA ILE A 50 12.47 -3.64 7.18
C ILE A 50 13.11 -4.85 7.86
N GLN A 51 14.20 -4.62 8.57
CA GLN A 51 15.06 -5.67 9.12
C GLN A 51 14.29 -6.68 10.01
N TRP A 52 13.34 -6.21 10.80
CA TRP A 52 12.59 -7.03 11.77
C TRP A 52 11.26 -7.59 11.24
N GLU A 53 10.91 -7.29 9.98
CA GLU A 53 9.66 -7.72 9.34
C GLU A 53 9.89 -8.36 7.96
N PRO A 54 10.68 -9.45 7.86
CA PRO A 54 11.08 -9.98 6.56
C PRO A 54 9.90 -10.51 5.74
N VAL A 55 8.93 -11.19 6.35
CA VAL A 55 7.76 -11.73 5.66
C VAL A 55 6.84 -10.58 5.18
N TYR A 56 6.60 -9.59 6.04
CA TYR A 56 5.82 -8.43 5.69
C TYR A 56 6.47 -7.64 4.55
N SER A 57 7.75 -7.30 4.67
CA SER A 57 8.50 -6.62 3.61
C SER A 57 8.46 -7.39 2.30
N GLY A 58 8.71 -8.70 2.33
CA GLY A 58 8.59 -9.56 1.15
C GLY A 58 7.21 -9.50 0.50
N SER A 59 6.13 -9.51 1.31
CA SER A 59 4.77 -9.36 0.80
C SER A 59 4.52 -8.00 0.13
N LYS A 60 5.07 -6.93 0.68
CA LYS A 60 4.90 -5.56 0.14
C LYS A 60 5.76 -5.32 -1.10
N TRP A 61 6.96 -5.90 -1.18
CA TRP A 61 7.74 -5.92 -2.42
C TRP A 61 7.03 -6.68 -3.55
N ALA A 62 6.38 -7.81 -3.23
CA ALA A 62 5.55 -8.52 -4.19
C ALA A 62 4.41 -7.63 -4.74
N MET A 63 3.76 -6.82 -3.89
CA MET A 63 2.74 -5.88 -4.32
C MET A 63 3.29 -4.75 -5.18
N THR A 64 4.43 -4.18 -4.84
CA THR A 64 5.11 -3.17 -5.67
C THR A 64 5.42 -3.72 -7.07
N CYS A 65 5.94 -4.93 -7.16
CA CYS A 65 6.16 -5.61 -8.45
C CYS A 65 4.86 -5.82 -9.21
N PHE A 66 3.81 -6.29 -8.54
CA PHE A 66 2.50 -6.54 -9.13
C PHE A 66 1.89 -5.25 -9.72
N VAL A 67 1.90 -4.15 -8.97
CA VAL A 67 1.39 -2.84 -9.44
C VAL A 67 2.13 -2.38 -10.69
N GLN A 68 3.45 -2.45 -10.69
CA GLN A 68 4.27 -2.04 -11.84
C GLN A 68 3.96 -2.87 -13.10
N THR A 69 3.78 -4.16 -12.93
CA THR A 69 3.47 -5.08 -14.02
C THR A 69 2.05 -4.86 -14.54
N MET A 70 1.05 -4.79 -13.65
CA MET A 70 -0.35 -4.55 -14.01
C MET A 70 -0.54 -3.20 -14.70
N ARG A 71 0.15 -2.15 -14.26
CA ARG A 71 0.12 -0.85 -14.93
C ARG A 71 0.53 -0.98 -16.40
N ARG A 72 1.62 -1.69 -16.68
CA ARG A 72 2.10 -1.90 -18.07
C ARG A 72 1.11 -2.69 -18.92
N GLN A 73 0.47 -3.70 -18.34
CA GLN A 73 -0.51 -4.53 -19.05
C GLN A 73 -1.81 -3.79 -19.36
N LEU A 74 -2.21 -2.85 -18.50
CA LEU A 74 -3.54 -2.24 -18.55
C LEU A 74 -3.56 -0.82 -19.11
N MET A 75 -2.41 -0.15 -19.30
CA MET A 75 -2.35 1.23 -19.77
C MET A 75 -3.00 1.41 -21.16
N GLY A 76 -2.91 0.42 -22.05
CA GLY A 76 -3.55 0.45 -23.37
C GLY A 76 -5.08 0.31 -23.33
N ASN A 77 -5.66 -0.04 -22.18
CA ASN A 77 -7.08 -0.18 -21.97
C ASN A 77 -7.72 1.04 -21.25
N GLY A 78 -6.99 2.14 -21.10
CA GLY A 78 -7.47 3.31 -20.36
C GLY A 78 -7.53 3.12 -18.84
N ILE A 79 -6.89 2.07 -18.31
CA ILE A 79 -6.90 1.74 -16.88
C ILE A 79 -5.59 2.19 -16.25
N ARG A 80 -5.67 2.99 -15.18
CA ARG A 80 -4.52 3.40 -14.38
C ARG A 80 -4.39 2.46 -13.19
N VAL A 81 -3.17 1.99 -12.93
CA VAL A 81 -2.83 1.18 -11.76
C VAL A 81 -1.71 1.87 -11.00
N SER A 82 -1.92 2.06 -9.72
CA SER A 82 -1.09 2.88 -8.84
C SER A 82 -1.00 2.25 -7.46
N GLN A 83 -0.06 2.72 -6.65
CA GLN A 83 -0.01 2.40 -5.21
C GLN A 83 0.26 3.64 -4.37
N VAL A 84 -0.30 3.65 -3.17
CA VAL A 84 0.10 4.54 -2.07
C VAL A 84 0.88 3.72 -1.05
N SER A 85 2.01 4.22 -0.60
CA SER A 85 2.96 3.50 0.26
C SER A 85 3.22 4.33 1.52
N PRO A 86 2.36 4.22 2.54
CA PRO A 86 2.55 4.95 3.78
C PRO A 86 3.67 4.36 4.64
N GLY A 87 4.28 5.21 5.43
CA GLY A 87 5.01 4.83 6.63
C GLY A 87 4.07 4.45 7.78
N PRO A 88 4.49 4.60 9.04
CA PRO A 88 3.65 4.31 10.20
C PRO A 88 2.42 5.23 10.25
N VAL A 89 1.22 4.63 10.27
CA VAL A 89 -0.08 5.32 10.32
C VAL A 89 -0.77 5.00 11.63
N VAL A 90 -1.43 6.00 12.23
CA VAL A 90 -2.32 5.80 13.39
C VAL A 90 -3.50 4.93 12.93
N SER A 91 -3.52 3.67 13.34
CA SER A 91 -4.53 2.71 12.90
C SER A 91 -4.71 1.59 13.92
N ALA A 92 -5.69 0.71 13.68
CA ALA A 92 -5.91 -0.47 14.51
C ALA A 92 -4.69 -1.40 14.61
N LEU A 93 -3.71 -1.30 13.70
CA LEU A 93 -2.45 -2.04 13.79
C LEU A 93 -1.57 -1.60 14.97
N LEU A 94 -1.84 -0.43 15.55
CA LEU A 94 -1.15 0.10 16.73
C LEU A 94 -1.98 -0.06 18.02
N ALA A 95 -3.09 -0.83 17.98
CA ALA A 95 -3.98 -0.99 19.13
C ALA A 95 -3.31 -1.59 20.36
N ASP A 96 -2.26 -2.40 20.15
CA ASP A 96 -1.48 -3.04 21.22
C ASP A 96 -0.39 -2.13 21.80
N TRP A 97 -0.22 -0.92 21.25
CA TRP A 97 0.76 0.01 21.79
C TRP A 97 0.24 0.65 23.08
N PRO A 98 1.09 0.77 24.13
CA PRO A 98 0.74 1.57 25.28
C PRO A 98 0.40 3.01 24.89
N GLU A 99 -0.63 3.59 25.51
CA GLU A 99 -1.11 4.96 25.25
C GLU A 99 0.03 6.00 25.26
N GLU A 100 0.92 5.89 26.26
CA GLU A 100 2.08 6.79 26.41
C GLU A 100 3.03 6.69 25.20
N ARG A 101 3.27 5.47 24.69
CA ARG A 101 4.11 5.26 23.50
C ARG A 101 3.45 5.85 22.26
N LEU A 102 2.15 5.63 22.11
CA LEU A 102 1.39 6.15 20.98
C LEU A 102 1.40 7.68 20.98
N GLN A 103 1.14 8.31 22.13
CA GLN A 103 1.13 9.76 22.26
C GLN A 103 2.52 10.34 21.98
N LYS A 104 3.57 9.76 22.57
CA LYS A 104 4.95 10.18 22.29
C LYS A 104 5.33 10.10 20.82
N ALA A 105 4.90 9.05 20.13
CA ALA A 105 5.16 8.89 18.70
C ALA A 105 4.42 9.95 17.85
N LYS A 106 3.20 10.31 18.23
CA LYS A 106 2.46 11.42 17.62
C LYS A 106 3.16 12.75 17.84
N ASP A 107 3.48 13.07 19.10
CA ASP A 107 4.12 14.34 19.48
C ASP A 107 5.48 14.53 18.81
N ASN A 108 6.19 13.45 18.55
CA ASN A 108 7.48 13.47 17.86
C ASN A 108 7.34 13.47 16.31
N GLY A 109 6.15 13.45 15.76
CA GLY A 109 5.95 13.40 14.31
C GLY A 109 6.44 12.10 13.66
N ALA A 110 6.38 10.97 14.39
CA ALA A 110 6.78 9.65 13.92
C ALA A 110 5.60 8.83 13.38
N LEU A 111 4.39 9.37 13.43
CA LEU A 111 3.17 8.78 12.89
C LEU A 111 2.43 9.79 12.02
N ILE A 112 1.71 9.30 11.01
CA ILE A 112 0.78 10.10 10.22
C ILE A 112 -0.66 9.68 10.50
N ASP A 113 -1.60 10.62 10.33
CA ASP A 113 -3.01 10.33 10.43
C ASP A 113 -3.51 9.62 9.16
N PRO A 114 -4.52 8.72 9.23
CA PRO A 114 -5.03 8.02 8.06
C PRO A 114 -5.61 8.96 7.01
N GLU A 115 -6.06 10.15 7.38
CA GLU A 115 -6.53 11.20 6.48
C GLU A 115 -5.46 11.63 5.47
N GLU A 116 -4.20 11.71 5.86
CA GLU A 116 -3.08 12.04 4.96
C GLU A 116 -2.91 11.01 3.85
N VAL A 117 -3.13 9.73 4.18
CA VAL A 117 -3.10 8.65 3.19
C VAL A 117 -4.31 8.73 2.26
N ALA A 118 -5.49 9.05 2.80
CA ALA A 118 -6.69 9.24 2.00
C ALA A 118 -6.56 10.42 1.03
N ASP A 119 -6.03 11.54 1.48
CA ASP A 119 -5.78 12.72 0.65
C ASP A 119 -4.77 12.43 -0.47
N ALA A 120 -3.73 11.65 -0.18
CA ALA A 120 -2.80 11.17 -1.20
C ALA A 120 -3.51 10.35 -2.28
N VAL A 121 -4.42 9.44 -1.91
CA VAL A 121 -5.24 8.65 -2.84
C VAL A 121 -6.14 9.56 -3.67
N ILE A 122 -6.83 10.51 -3.06
CA ILE A 122 -7.69 11.48 -3.74
C ILE A 122 -6.86 12.29 -4.76
N TYR A 123 -5.68 12.75 -4.34
CA TYR A 123 -4.77 13.46 -5.24
C TYR A 123 -4.39 12.61 -6.46
N MET A 124 -4.06 11.32 -6.28
CA MET A 124 -3.72 10.39 -7.38
C MET A 124 -4.90 10.21 -8.34
N LEU A 125 -6.10 10.02 -7.81
CA LEU A 125 -7.31 9.74 -8.59
C LEU A 125 -7.80 10.97 -9.39
N THR A 126 -7.61 12.17 -8.84
CA THR A 126 -8.10 13.43 -9.45
C THR A 126 -7.19 13.99 -10.54
N ARG A 127 -6.07 13.35 -10.85
CA ARG A 127 -5.21 13.79 -11.97
C ARG A 127 -5.90 13.59 -13.31
N LYS A 128 -5.53 14.41 -14.30
CA LYS A 128 -5.99 14.27 -15.67
C LYS A 128 -5.73 12.85 -16.19
N ARG A 129 -6.60 12.34 -17.06
CA ARG A 129 -6.53 10.94 -17.54
C ARG A 129 -5.22 10.54 -18.21
N ASN A 130 -4.49 11.49 -18.77
CA ASN A 130 -3.16 11.28 -19.36
C ASN A 130 -2.02 11.24 -18.33
N VAL A 131 -2.32 11.37 -17.04
CA VAL A 131 -1.35 11.33 -15.93
C VAL A 131 -1.64 10.13 -15.04
N THR A 132 -0.62 9.35 -14.75
CA THR A 132 -0.64 8.30 -13.72
C THR A 132 0.47 8.58 -12.72
N ILE A 133 0.10 8.81 -11.47
CA ILE A 133 1.06 8.75 -10.37
C ILE A 133 1.18 7.29 -9.99
N ARG A 134 2.30 6.66 -10.36
CA ARG A 134 2.50 5.21 -10.17
C ARG A 134 2.65 4.84 -8.71
N ASP A 135 3.50 5.57 -8.01
CA ASP A 135 3.84 5.35 -6.60
C ASP A 135 3.80 6.67 -5.85
N MET A 136 3.19 6.67 -4.68
CA MET A 136 3.22 7.79 -3.75
C MET A 136 3.61 7.29 -2.37
N ILE A 137 4.79 7.66 -1.92
CA ILE A 137 5.30 7.34 -0.58
C ILE A 137 4.95 8.50 0.33
N VAL A 138 4.27 8.23 1.45
CA VAL A 138 3.86 9.22 2.45
C VAL A 138 4.48 8.83 3.78
N LEU A 139 5.39 9.65 4.27
CA LEU A 139 6.17 9.35 5.47
C LEU A 139 5.93 10.39 6.56
N PRO A 140 5.92 9.99 7.83
CA PRO A 140 6.06 10.94 8.93
C PRO A 140 7.39 11.68 8.84
N THR A 141 7.43 12.91 9.32
CA THR A 141 8.64 13.76 9.25
C THR A 141 9.81 13.15 10.02
N ASN A 142 9.55 12.48 11.12
CA ASN A 142 10.55 11.84 11.99
C ASN A 142 10.50 10.31 11.86
N PHE A 143 10.57 9.82 10.63
CA PHE A 143 10.66 8.38 10.35
C PHE A 143 11.83 8.14 9.41
N ASP A 144 12.81 7.39 9.89
CA ASP A 144 14.00 6.96 9.14
C ASP A 144 13.84 5.49 8.70
N ILE A 145 14.18 5.19 7.45
CA ILE A 145 14.18 3.87 6.83
C ILE A 145 15.45 3.63 6.04
#